data_c1eedf2d55af6bc66a8c4dfedaa9c2a3
#
_entry.id   c1eedf2d55af6bc66a8c4dfedaa9c2a3
#
_cell.length_a   1.000
_cell.length_b   1.000
_cell.length_c   1.000
_cell.angle_alpha   90.00
_cell.angle_beta   90.00
_cell.angle_gamma   90.00
#
_symmetry.space_group_name_H-M   'P 1'
#
loop_
_entity.id
_entity.type
_entity.pdbx_description
1 polymer ?
#
loop_
_entity_poly.entity_id
_entity_poly.type
_entity_poly.pdbx_seq_one_letter_code
_entity_poly.pdbx_strand_id
1 'polypeptide(L)'
;MAKEKTVYVCTNCGQDSPKWVGKCPSCGAWNTYVEEIIRKEPANKRPVSGLESVKSKPVTLNDITGGDEPRIDMHDEELNRVLGGGLVPGSLVLLGGEPGIGKSTLVLQTVLHLPDKKVLYISGEESARQLKLRADRIPHNSSDCLIVCETSLEQIYVHIKNTRPDLVIIDSIQTISTETIDSSPGSLVQVRECSASILKFAKETNTPVILIGHINKEGSIAGPKVLEHIVDTVLQFEGDQHYMYRIPVSYTHLRAHE
;
A
#
# COMPACT_ATOMS: atom_id res chain seq x y z
N MET A 1 -25.33 -12.67 -19.34
CA MET A 1 -25.33 -11.20 -19.33
C MET A 1 -24.90 -10.77 -17.93
N ALA A 2 -23.73 -10.13 -17.80
CA ALA A 2 -23.28 -9.61 -16.53
C ALA A 2 -24.23 -8.51 -16.06
N LYS A 3 -24.67 -8.56 -14.81
CA LYS A 3 -25.52 -7.50 -14.22
C LYS A 3 -24.63 -6.33 -13.88
N GLU A 4 -24.73 -5.25 -14.65
CA GLU A 4 -24.14 -3.96 -14.30
C GLU A 4 -24.85 -3.43 -13.04
N LYS A 5 -24.10 -3.03 -12.05
CA LYS A 5 -24.60 -2.37 -10.85
C LYS A 5 -23.94 -1.02 -10.72
N THR A 6 -24.70 0.03 -10.92
CA THR A 6 -24.28 1.38 -10.59
C THR A 6 -24.26 1.56 -9.08
N VAL A 7 -23.16 2.04 -8.55
CA VAL A 7 -23.02 2.47 -7.15
C VAL A 7 -22.44 3.87 -7.11
N TYR A 8 -22.79 4.62 -6.10
CA TYR A 8 -22.25 5.94 -5.84
C TYR A 8 -21.25 5.84 -4.70
N VAL A 9 -20.02 6.31 -4.93
CA VAL A 9 -18.94 6.22 -3.95
C VAL A 9 -18.55 7.62 -3.49
N CYS A 10 -18.47 7.81 -2.18
CA CYS A 10 -18.02 9.06 -1.60
C CYS A 10 -16.53 9.26 -1.83
N THR A 11 -16.13 10.31 -2.53
CA THR A 11 -14.73 10.62 -2.82
C THR A 11 -13.90 10.96 -1.57
N ASN A 12 -14.56 11.31 -0.46
CA ASN A 12 -13.88 11.67 0.78
C ASN A 12 -13.60 10.48 1.72
N CYS A 13 -14.50 9.49 1.78
CA CYS A 13 -14.37 8.36 2.73
C CYS A 13 -14.58 6.98 2.10
N GLY A 14 -14.88 6.90 0.80
CA GLY A 14 -15.11 5.64 0.10
C GLY A 14 -16.41 4.92 0.46
N GLN A 15 -17.30 5.54 1.26
CA GLN A 15 -18.60 4.95 1.57
C GLN A 15 -19.41 4.80 0.30
N ASP A 16 -19.87 3.58 0.03
CA ASP A 16 -20.73 3.28 -1.11
C ASP A 16 -22.22 3.47 -0.76
N SER A 17 -22.99 3.85 -1.75
CA SER A 17 -24.45 4.00 -1.67
C SER A 17 -25.10 3.52 -2.96
N PRO A 18 -26.27 2.86 -2.89
CA PRO A 18 -27.00 2.44 -4.08
C PRO A 18 -27.65 3.63 -4.84
N LYS A 19 -27.64 4.81 -4.23
CA LYS A 19 -28.21 6.04 -4.77
C LYS A 19 -27.31 7.22 -4.45
N TRP A 20 -27.30 8.21 -5.32
CA TRP A 20 -26.65 9.48 -5.04
C TRP A 20 -27.29 10.17 -3.84
N VAL A 21 -26.48 10.63 -2.90
CA VAL A 21 -26.90 11.37 -1.70
C VAL A 21 -26.08 12.65 -1.58
N GLY A 22 -26.74 13.76 -1.30
CA GLY A 22 -26.10 15.07 -1.22
C GLY A 22 -25.12 15.21 -0.07
N LYS A 23 -25.32 14.49 1.04
CA LYS A 23 -24.44 14.48 2.21
C LYS A 23 -24.06 13.05 2.55
N CYS A 24 -22.78 12.77 2.66
CA CYS A 24 -22.32 11.44 3.04
C CYS A 24 -22.69 11.13 4.50
N PRO A 25 -23.40 10.02 4.79
CA PRO A 25 -23.79 9.68 6.15
C PRO A 25 -22.60 9.25 7.03
N SER A 26 -21.50 8.83 6.42
CA SER A 26 -20.32 8.36 7.13
C SER A 26 -19.38 9.51 7.53
N CYS A 27 -18.99 10.38 6.59
CA CYS A 27 -18.01 11.44 6.86
C CYS A 27 -18.63 12.85 6.93
N GLY A 28 -19.93 12.99 6.62
CA GLY A 28 -20.64 14.28 6.68
C GLY A 28 -20.33 15.24 5.52
N ALA A 29 -19.46 14.88 4.58
CA ALA A 29 -19.10 15.73 3.45
C ALA A 29 -20.26 15.89 2.46
N TRP A 30 -20.38 17.07 1.85
CA TRP A 30 -21.41 17.40 0.89
C TRP A 30 -20.92 17.22 -0.54
N ASN A 31 -21.81 16.75 -1.44
CA ASN A 31 -21.57 16.62 -2.88
C ASN A 31 -20.31 15.81 -3.25
N THR A 32 -20.00 14.77 -2.47
CA THR A 32 -18.82 13.94 -2.63
C THR A 32 -19.10 12.60 -3.29
N TYR A 33 -20.33 12.30 -3.68
CA TYR A 33 -20.66 11.05 -4.36
C TYR A 33 -20.43 11.15 -5.86
N VAL A 34 -19.63 10.22 -6.38
CA VAL A 34 -19.43 9.99 -7.81
C VAL A 34 -20.03 8.66 -8.23
N GLU A 35 -20.55 8.59 -9.44
CA GLU A 35 -21.11 7.37 -9.99
C GLU A 35 -19.99 6.44 -10.46
N GLU A 36 -20.03 5.19 -10.00
CA GLU A 36 -19.15 4.12 -10.48
C GLU A 36 -19.98 2.91 -10.93
N ILE A 37 -19.63 2.35 -12.08
CA ILE A 37 -20.29 1.16 -12.63
C ILE A 37 -19.46 -0.05 -12.24
N ILE A 38 -20.00 -0.91 -11.38
CA ILE A 38 -19.38 -2.17 -10.99
C ILE A 38 -20.01 -3.29 -11.82
N ARG A 39 -19.26 -3.87 -12.72
CA ARG A 39 -19.63 -5.09 -13.43
C ARG A 39 -19.10 -6.31 -12.66
N LYS A 40 -19.97 -7.00 -11.95
CA LYS A 40 -19.60 -8.30 -11.38
C LYS A 40 -19.65 -9.36 -12.47
N GLU A 41 -18.50 -9.76 -12.96
CA GLU A 41 -18.44 -11.07 -13.63
C GLU A 41 -18.75 -12.18 -12.62
N PRO A 42 -19.40 -13.29 -13.05
CA PRO A 42 -19.60 -14.42 -12.18
C PRO A 42 -18.23 -14.94 -11.75
N ALA A 43 -17.93 -14.76 -10.48
CA ALA A 43 -16.68 -15.13 -9.88
C ALA A 43 -16.44 -16.65 -10.04
N ASN A 44 -15.74 -17.02 -11.08
CA ASN A 44 -14.93 -18.22 -11.04
C ASN A 44 -13.80 -17.87 -10.06
N LYS A 45 -14.01 -18.23 -8.79
CA LYS A 45 -13.13 -17.93 -7.67
C LYS A 45 -11.79 -18.64 -7.84
N ARG A 46 -10.95 -18.13 -8.72
CA ARG A 46 -9.51 -18.37 -8.60
C ARG A 46 -9.01 -17.38 -7.55
N PRO A 47 -8.40 -17.84 -6.47
CA PRO A 47 -7.79 -16.93 -5.51
C PRO A 47 -6.77 -16.09 -6.27
N VAL A 48 -6.93 -14.78 -6.25
CA VAL A 48 -6.08 -13.79 -6.94
C VAL A 48 -4.61 -13.98 -6.55
N SER A 49 -4.35 -14.46 -5.35
CA SER A 49 -2.98 -14.64 -4.85
C SER A 49 -2.26 -15.88 -5.37
N GLY A 50 -2.92 -16.86 -6.00
CA GLY A 50 -2.25 -18.12 -6.39
C GLY A 50 -1.50 -18.84 -5.25
N LEU A 51 -1.60 -18.32 -4.04
CA LEU A 51 -1.10 -18.88 -2.81
C LEU A 51 -2.19 -19.80 -2.25
N GLU A 52 -1.84 -21.03 -1.92
CA GLU A 52 -2.74 -21.91 -1.19
C GLU A 52 -3.11 -21.20 0.12
N SER A 53 -4.39 -20.89 0.31
CA SER A 53 -4.86 -20.27 1.54
C SER A 53 -4.50 -21.19 2.71
N VAL A 54 -3.57 -20.78 3.52
CA VAL A 54 -3.29 -21.47 4.78
C VAL A 54 -4.57 -21.37 5.61
N LYS A 55 -5.27 -22.49 5.75
CA LYS A 55 -6.45 -22.55 6.62
C LYS A 55 -5.99 -22.31 8.04
N SER A 56 -6.18 -21.10 8.54
CA SER A 56 -5.91 -20.76 9.93
C SER A 56 -6.74 -21.65 10.85
N LYS A 57 -6.10 -22.33 11.78
CA LYS A 57 -6.77 -23.08 12.85
C LYS A 57 -6.82 -22.18 14.09
N PRO A 58 -7.93 -22.20 14.86
CA PRO A 58 -7.94 -21.53 16.16
C PRO A 58 -6.84 -22.11 17.05
N VAL A 59 -6.05 -21.22 17.66
CA VAL A 59 -5.02 -21.57 18.64
C VAL A 59 -5.32 -20.84 19.94
N THR A 60 -4.97 -21.42 21.09
CA THR A 60 -5.14 -20.73 22.36
C THR A 60 -4.04 -19.69 22.53
N LEU A 61 -4.32 -18.59 23.25
CA LEU A 61 -3.34 -17.54 23.51
C LEU A 61 -2.04 -18.08 24.15
N ASN A 62 -2.18 -19.09 24.99
CA ASN A 62 -1.05 -19.72 25.68
C ASN A 62 -0.18 -20.59 24.75
N ASP A 63 -0.72 -21.03 23.62
CA ASP A 63 0.02 -21.83 22.64
C ASP A 63 0.79 -20.93 21.64
N ILE A 64 0.53 -19.62 21.68
CA ILE A 64 1.27 -18.63 20.88
C ILE A 64 2.57 -18.36 21.64
N THR A 65 3.67 -18.88 21.11
CA THR A 65 4.98 -18.54 21.64
C THR A 65 5.26 -17.07 21.33
N GLY A 66 5.08 -16.22 22.36
CA GLY A 66 5.48 -14.82 22.30
C GLY A 66 7.01 -14.75 22.26
N GLY A 67 7.56 -14.45 21.11
CA GLY A 67 8.94 -14.04 20.94
C GLY A 67 8.93 -12.63 20.38
N ASP A 68 9.94 -11.83 20.67
CA ASP A 68 10.17 -10.58 19.96
C ASP A 68 10.27 -10.89 18.46
N GLU A 69 9.23 -10.58 17.68
CA GLU A 69 9.34 -10.69 16.23
C GLU A 69 10.42 -9.70 15.77
N PRO A 70 11.52 -10.18 15.15
CA PRO A 70 12.61 -9.31 14.77
C PRO A 70 12.09 -8.32 13.72
N ARG A 71 12.04 -7.04 14.08
CA ARG A 71 11.70 -5.96 13.15
C ARG A 71 12.81 -5.80 12.11
N ILE A 72 12.46 -5.44 10.91
CA ILE A 72 13.43 -5.11 9.88
C ILE A 72 13.95 -3.70 10.17
N ASP A 73 15.23 -3.60 10.51
CA ASP A 73 15.92 -2.31 10.64
C ASP A 73 15.99 -1.66 9.25
N MET A 74 15.41 -0.45 9.13
CA MET A 74 15.36 0.29 7.86
C MET A 74 16.65 1.07 7.60
N HIS A 75 17.63 1.01 8.48
CA HIS A 75 18.90 1.77 8.42
C HIS A 75 18.70 3.30 8.26
N ASP A 76 17.58 3.80 8.78
CA ASP A 76 17.21 5.19 8.88
C ASP A 76 16.61 5.42 10.27
N GLU A 77 17.28 6.24 11.08
CA GLU A 77 16.91 6.44 12.50
C GLU A 77 15.50 7.02 12.64
N GLU A 78 15.14 7.98 11.76
CA GLU A 78 13.84 8.61 11.82
C GLU A 78 12.72 7.66 11.36
N LEU A 79 12.96 6.90 10.30
CA LEU A 79 12.01 5.91 9.83
C LEU A 79 11.82 4.79 10.86
N ASN A 80 12.90 4.30 11.47
CA ASN A 80 12.80 3.34 12.57
C ASN A 80 12.05 3.92 13.77
N ARG A 81 12.31 5.18 14.13
CA ARG A 81 11.62 5.86 15.23
C ARG A 81 10.10 5.90 15.02
N VAL A 82 9.65 6.32 13.84
CA VAL A 82 8.21 6.42 13.54
C VAL A 82 7.54 5.06 13.35
N LEU A 83 8.32 4.01 12.99
CA LEU A 83 7.86 2.63 12.90
C LEU A 83 7.94 1.88 14.25
N GLY A 84 8.39 2.56 15.32
CA GLY A 84 8.50 1.95 16.65
C GLY A 84 9.65 0.93 16.77
N GLY A 85 10.77 1.17 16.08
CA GLY A 85 11.97 0.33 16.12
C GLY A 85 12.21 -0.50 14.86
N GLY A 86 11.48 -0.26 13.79
CA GLY A 86 11.65 -0.92 12.49
C GLY A 86 10.36 -1.50 11.92
N LEU A 87 10.45 -2.02 10.72
CA LEU A 87 9.30 -2.55 9.98
C LEU A 87 8.89 -3.94 10.50
N VAL A 88 7.63 -4.08 10.86
CA VAL A 88 7.08 -5.35 11.38
C VAL A 88 6.84 -6.32 10.22
N PRO A 89 7.28 -7.60 10.31
CA PRO A 89 6.94 -8.61 9.32
C PRO A 89 5.42 -8.75 9.14
N GLY A 90 4.97 -8.94 7.90
CA GLY A 90 3.54 -9.06 7.59
C GLY A 90 2.73 -7.78 7.76
N SER A 91 3.36 -6.63 8.01
CA SER A 91 2.67 -5.34 8.07
C SER A 91 2.47 -4.70 6.69
N LEU A 92 1.40 -3.94 6.56
CA LEU A 92 1.12 -3.07 5.42
C LEU A 92 1.25 -1.61 5.87
N VAL A 93 2.27 -0.92 5.37
CA VAL A 93 2.55 0.49 5.69
C VAL A 93 2.23 1.36 4.49
N LEU A 94 1.46 2.43 4.70
CA LEU A 94 1.21 3.46 3.68
C LEU A 94 2.10 4.67 3.94
N LEU A 95 2.93 5.02 2.96
CA LEU A 95 3.66 6.28 2.94
C LEU A 95 2.90 7.28 2.05
N GLY A 96 2.18 8.20 2.68
CA GLY A 96 1.42 9.26 2.03
C GLY A 96 2.20 10.57 1.96
N GLY A 97 1.81 11.47 1.06
CA GLY A 97 2.38 12.82 0.95
C GLY A 97 2.11 13.45 -0.41
N GLU A 98 2.34 14.76 -0.53
CA GLU A 98 2.14 15.49 -1.80
C GLU A 98 2.97 14.89 -2.95
N PRO A 99 2.49 14.96 -4.20
CA PRO A 99 3.28 14.61 -5.36
C PRO A 99 4.58 15.42 -5.41
N GLY A 100 5.70 14.77 -5.78
CA GLY A 100 6.99 15.44 -5.90
C GLY A 100 7.73 15.74 -4.59
N ILE A 101 7.15 15.45 -3.41
CA ILE A 101 7.78 15.73 -2.12
C ILE A 101 9.02 14.85 -1.84
N GLY A 102 9.16 13.73 -2.55
CA GLY A 102 10.33 12.85 -2.45
C GLY A 102 10.07 11.48 -1.81
N LYS A 103 8.82 11.04 -1.68
CA LYS A 103 8.46 9.72 -1.12
C LYS A 103 9.20 8.56 -1.79
N SER A 104 9.11 8.47 -3.13
CA SER A 104 9.78 7.41 -3.91
C SER A 104 11.31 7.47 -3.77
N THR A 105 11.87 8.66 -3.60
CA THR A 105 13.32 8.84 -3.37
C THR A 105 13.71 8.34 -1.98
N LEU A 106 12.95 8.68 -0.94
CA LEU A 106 13.19 8.20 0.42
C LEU A 106 13.14 6.66 0.45
N VAL A 107 12.07 6.07 -0.09
CA VAL A 107 11.91 4.61 -0.07
C VAL A 107 13.01 3.94 -0.88
N LEU A 108 13.35 4.46 -2.07
CA LEU A 108 14.46 3.92 -2.87
C LEU A 108 15.79 4.00 -2.12
N GLN A 109 16.09 5.13 -1.49
CA GLN A 109 17.28 5.30 -0.66
C GLN A 109 17.32 4.28 0.48
N THR A 110 16.23 4.13 1.21
CA THR A 110 16.13 3.17 2.31
C THR A 110 16.39 1.75 1.84
N VAL A 111 15.70 1.29 0.78
CA VAL A 111 15.88 -0.10 0.32
C VAL A 111 17.25 -0.39 -0.29
N LEU A 112 17.93 0.60 -0.84
CA LEU A 112 19.31 0.47 -1.32
C LEU A 112 20.33 0.32 -0.17
N HIS A 113 19.95 0.66 1.05
CA HIS A 113 20.76 0.48 2.26
C HIS A 113 20.40 -0.77 3.07
N LEU A 114 19.59 -1.68 2.50
CA LEU A 114 19.22 -2.98 3.11
C LEU A 114 20.06 -4.11 2.50
N PRO A 115 21.31 -4.35 2.95
CA PRO A 115 22.22 -5.28 2.28
C PRO A 115 21.78 -6.74 2.37
N ASP A 116 21.10 -7.11 3.47
CA ASP A 116 20.74 -8.50 3.78
C ASP A 116 19.28 -8.83 3.46
N LYS A 117 18.59 -7.97 2.70
CA LYS A 117 17.18 -8.13 2.37
C LYS A 117 16.98 -8.12 0.87
N LYS A 118 16.27 -9.12 0.38
CA LYS A 118 15.77 -9.12 -1.00
C LYS A 118 14.54 -8.25 -1.08
N VAL A 119 14.63 -7.14 -1.81
CA VAL A 119 13.52 -6.21 -1.99
C VAL A 119 12.96 -6.33 -3.40
N LEU A 120 11.63 -6.41 -3.53
CA LEU A 120 10.94 -6.27 -4.81
C LEU A 120 10.29 -4.89 -4.89
N TYR A 121 10.84 -4.02 -5.72
CA TYR A 121 10.31 -2.68 -5.99
C TYR A 121 9.43 -2.72 -7.24
N ILE A 122 8.15 -2.49 -7.06
CA ILE A 122 7.12 -2.47 -8.10
C ILE A 122 6.80 -1.02 -8.41
N SER A 123 7.06 -0.61 -9.65
CA SER A 123 6.79 0.74 -10.13
C SER A 123 5.64 0.72 -11.13
N GLY A 124 4.60 1.49 -10.86
CA GLY A 124 3.53 1.75 -11.80
C GLY A 124 3.63 3.11 -12.51
N GLU A 125 4.56 3.96 -12.09
CA GLU A 125 4.71 5.32 -12.63
C GLU A 125 6.01 5.53 -13.41
N GLU A 126 7.11 4.94 -12.94
CA GLU A 126 8.43 5.15 -13.53
C GLU A 126 8.95 3.88 -14.20
N SER A 127 9.68 4.06 -15.29
CA SER A 127 10.39 2.97 -15.96
C SER A 127 11.61 2.53 -15.15
N ALA A 128 12.04 1.28 -15.33
CA ALA A 128 13.25 0.75 -14.68
C ALA A 128 14.49 1.60 -14.96
N ARG A 129 14.59 2.22 -16.14
CA ARG A 129 15.67 3.13 -16.49
C ARG A 129 15.65 4.42 -15.66
N GLN A 130 14.48 5.01 -15.43
CA GLN A 130 14.34 6.21 -14.59
C GLN A 130 14.72 5.91 -13.13
N LEU A 131 14.23 4.78 -12.61
CA LEU A 131 14.61 4.32 -11.27
C LEU A 131 16.12 4.07 -11.16
N LYS A 132 16.74 3.45 -12.18
CA LYS A 132 18.20 3.26 -12.22
C LYS A 132 18.96 4.58 -12.19
N LEU A 133 18.57 5.57 -13.00
CA LEU A 133 19.18 6.90 -13.01
C LEU A 133 19.03 7.63 -11.67
N ARG A 134 17.97 7.37 -10.93
CA ARG A 134 17.77 7.90 -9.57
C ARG A 134 18.64 7.15 -8.57
N ALA A 135 18.69 5.83 -8.63
CA ALA A 135 19.51 5.00 -7.77
C ALA A 135 21.01 5.34 -7.89
N ASP A 136 21.49 5.63 -9.10
CA ASP A 136 22.88 5.98 -9.37
C ASP A 136 23.32 7.32 -8.68
N ARG A 137 22.38 8.14 -8.26
CA ARG A 137 22.64 9.39 -7.51
C ARG A 137 22.69 9.17 -5.99
N ILE A 138 22.28 8.00 -5.53
CA ILE A 138 22.22 7.63 -4.12
C ILE A 138 23.48 6.79 -3.84
N PRO A 139 24.38 7.26 -2.95
CA PRO A 139 25.50 6.42 -2.53
C PRO A 139 24.97 5.14 -1.88
N HIS A 140 25.29 4.00 -2.43
CA HIS A 140 24.90 2.69 -1.89
C HIS A 140 25.92 1.62 -2.23
N ASN A 141 26.00 0.61 -1.40
CA ASN A 141 26.71 -0.62 -1.69
C ASN A 141 25.82 -1.55 -2.52
N SER A 142 26.24 -2.76 -2.82
CA SER A 142 25.39 -3.74 -3.49
C SER A 142 24.11 -4.01 -2.68
N SER A 143 22.95 -3.87 -3.31
CA SER A 143 21.66 -4.22 -2.73
C SER A 143 20.97 -5.27 -3.60
N ASP A 144 20.23 -6.21 -2.99
CA ASP A 144 19.38 -7.18 -3.70
C ASP A 144 17.98 -6.57 -3.96
N CYS A 145 17.97 -5.42 -4.64
CA CYS A 145 16.75 -4.73 -5.02
C CYS A 145 16.35 -5.08 -6.46
N LEU A 146 15.30 -5.87 -6.60
CA LEU A 146 14.70 -6.23 -7.88
C LEU A 146 13.65 -5.20 -8.26
N ILE A 147 13.71 -4.69 -9.49
CA ILE A 147 12.75 -3.71 -10.02
C ILE A 147 11.86 -4.38 -11.05
N VAL A 148 10.55 -4.17 -10.93
CA VAL A 148 9.56 -4.54 -11.94
C VAL A 148 8.62 -3.37 -12.21
N CYS A 149 8.32 -3.11 -13.49
CA CYS A 149 7.35 -2.11 -13.91
C CYS A 149 6.06 -2.85 -14.27
N GLU A 150 5.09 -2.84 -13.35
CA GLU A 150 3.85 -3.60 -13.47
C GLU A 150 2.72 -2.89 -12.73
N THR A 151 1.51 -2.94 -13.29
CA THR A 151 0.30 -2.34 -12.74
C THR A 151 -0.82 -3.36 -12.47
N SER A 152 -0.73 -4.57 -13.05
CA SER A 152 -1.68 -5.65 -12.78
C SER A 152 -1.34 -6.33 -11.45
N LEU A 153 -2.29 -6.33 -10.50
CA LEU A 153 -2.12 -6.99 -9.22
C LEU A 153 -1.86 -8.49 -9.36
N GLU A 154 -2.48 -9.12 -10.35
CA GLU A 154 -2.31 -10.54 -10.66
C GLU A 154 -0.87 -10.86 -11.06
N GLN A 155 -0.28 -10.05 -11.94
CA GLN A 155 1.11 -10.20 -12.37
C GLN A 155 2.09 -9.87 -11.24
N ILE A 156 1.78 -8.88 -10.42
CA ILE A 156 2.55 -8.56 -9.21
C ILE A 156 2.68 -9.78 -8.31
N TYR A 157 1.61 -10.51 -8.06
CA TYR A 157 1.66 -11.75 -7.27
C TYR A 157 2.49 -12.85 -7.92
N VAL A 158 2.49 -12.95 -9.26
CA VAL A 158 3.38 -13.89 -9.98
C VAL A 158 4.84 -13.52 -9.74
N HIS A 159 5.19 -12.23 -9.81
CA HIS A 159 6.55 -11.77 -9.53
C HIS A 159 6.95 -12.04 -8.09
N ILE A 160 6.10 -11.74 -7.12
CA ILE A 160 6.34 -12.00 -5.69
C ILE A 160 6.59 -13.49 -5.45
N LYS A 161 5.75 -14.37 -6.01
CA LYS A 161 5.90 -15.82 -5.88
C LYS A 161 7.23 -16.33 -6.42
N ASN A 162 7.65 -15.80 -7.56
CA ASN A 162 8.89 -16.20 -8.23
C ASN A 162 10.15 -15.69 -7.52
N THR A 163 10.09 -14.47 -6.97
CA THR A 163 11.24 -13.81 -6.36
C THR A 163 11.36 -14.10 -4.87
N ARG A 164 10.25 -14.34 -4.17
CA ARG A 164 10.17 -14.54 -2.71
C ARG A 164 10.93 -13.44 -1.96
N PRO A 165 10.51 -12.18 -2.07
CA PRO A 165 11.19 -11.06 -1.44
C PRO A 165 10.95 -11.03 0.07
N ASP A 166 11.89 -10.44 0.82
CA ASP A 166 11.75 -10.14 2.24
C ASP A 166 10.92 -8.85 2.48
N LEU A 167 10.84 -7.97 1.48
CA LEU A 167 10.12 -6.71 1.50
C LEU A 167 9.58 -6.38 0.11
N VAL A 168 8.34 -5.92 0.03
CA VAL A 168 7.71 -5.44 -1.20
C VAL A 168 7.46 -3.94 -1.12
N ILE A 169 7.82 -3.19 -2.16
CA ILE A 169 7.48 -1.78 -2.34
C ILE A 169 6.53 -1.65 -3.53
N ILE A 170 5.47 -0.86 -3.39
CA ILE A 170 4.53 -0.55 -4.47
C ILE A 170 4.46 0.98 -4.63
N ASP A 171 4.91 1.47 -5.78
CA ASP A 171 5.01 2.90 -6.13
C ASP A 171 4.33 3.19 -7.47
N SER A 172 3.08 3.66 -7.46
CA SER A 172 2.20 3.96 -6.35
C SER A 172 0.97 3.05 -6.36
N ILE A 173 0.27 2.99 -5.22
CA ILE A 173 -0.97 2.19 -5.12
C ILE A 173 -2.05 2.67 -6.09
N GLN A 174 -2.04 3.94 -6.49
CA GLN A 174 -3.03 4.51 -7.42
C GLN A 174 -2.91 3.95 -8.85
N THR A 175 -1.75 3.41 -9.22
CA THR A 175 -1.53 2.84 -10.55
C THR A 175 -1.89 1.36 -10.62
N ILE A 176 -2.05 0.70 -9.47
CA ILE A 176 -2.35 -0.72 -9.42
C ILE A 176 -3.84 -0.97 -9.66
N SER A 177 -4.11 -1.98 -10.46
CA SER A 177 -5.47 -2.42 -10.75
C SER A 177 -5.59 -3.95 -10.72
N THR A 178 -6.80 -4.44 -10.44
CA THR A 178 -7.16 -5.85 -10.51
C THR A 178 -8.25 -6.05 -11.55
N GLU A 179 -8.17 -7.15 -12.28
CA GLU A 179 -9.19 -7.55 -13.27
C GLU A 179 -10.49 -8.06 -12.61
N THR A 180 -10.45 -8.30 -11.29
CA THR A 180 -11.64 -8.81 -10.56
C THR A 180 -12.75 -7.77 -10.43
N ILE A 181 -12.45 -6.50 -10.69
CA ILE A 181 -13.41 -5.39 -10.61
C ILE A 181 -13.32 -4.55 -11.88
N ASP A 182 -14.45 -4.39 -12.55
CA ASP A 182 -14.57 -3.55 -13.73
C ASP A 182 -14.77 -2.08 -13.30
N SER A 183 -13.68 -1.45 -12.89
CA SER A 183 -13.61 -0.02 -12.62
C SER A 183 -12.26 0.54 -13.11
N SER A 184 -12.21 1.81 -13.40
CA SER A 184 -11.00 2.44 -13.94
C SER A 184 -9.81 2.33 -12.99
N PRO A 185 -8.58 2.08 -13.49
CA PRO A 185 -7.37 2.19 -12.70
C PRO A 185 -7.31 3.53 -11.96
N GLY A 186 -6.85 3.54 -10.71
CA GLY A 186 -6.80 4.73 -9.87
C GLY A 186 -8.14 5.15 -9.24
N SER A 187 -9.26 4.50 -9.59
CA SER A 187 -10.52 4.71 -8.88
C SER A 187 -10.41 4.28 -7.42
N LEU A 188 -11.24 4.89 -6.55
CA LEU A 188 -11.24 4.54 -5.12
C LEU A 188 -11.56 3.08 -4.86
N VAL A 189 -12.41 2.48 -5.68
CA VAL A 189 -12.77 1.05 -5.59
C VAL A 189 -11.56 0.17 -5.91
N GLN A 190 -10.82 0.48 -6.98
CA GLN A 190 -9.59 -0.25 -7.33
C GLN A 190 -8.54 -0.12 -6.24
N VAL A 191 -8.26 1.09 -5.77
CA VAL A 191 -7.27 1.35 -4.73
C VAL A 191 -7.62 0.61 -3.44
N ARG A 192 -8.90 0.62 -3.03
CA ARG A 192 -9.37 -0.09 -1.84
C ARG A 192 -9.22 -1.60 -1.96
N GLU A 193 -9.67 -2.16 -3.08
CA GLU A 193 -9.63 -3.61 -3.29
C GLU A 193 -8.20 -4.14 -3.43
N CYS A 194 -7.37 -3.46 -4.20
CA CYS A 194 -5.95 -3.80 -4.31
C CYS A 194 -5.27 -3.75 -2.94
N SER A 195 -5.50 -2.70 -2.15
CA SER A 195 -4.91 -2.57 -0.81
C SER A 195 -5.39 -3.66 0.15
N ALA A 196 -6.69 -4.00 0.13
CA ALA A 196 -7.24 -5.08 0.95
C ALA A 196 -6.64 -6.45 0.56
N SER A 197 -6.47 -6.70 -0.74
CA SER A 197 -5.82 -7.91 -1.23
C SER A 197 -4.35 -7.98 -0.81
N ILE A 198 -3.62 -6.86 -0.91
CA ILE A 198 -2.21 -6.77 -0.51
C ILE A 198 -2.06 -6.95 1.01
N LEU A 199 -2.95 -6.38 1.83
CA LEU A 199 -2.95 -6.60 3.28
C LEU A 199 -3.10 -8.09 3.59
N LYS A 200 -4.08 -8.75 2.97
CA LYS A 200 -4.28 -10.19 3.14
C LYS A 200 -3.01 -10.97 2.78
N PHE A 201 -2.40 -10.67 1.64
CA PHE A 201 -1.13 -11.26 1.23
C PHE A 201 -0.04 -11.05 2.29
N ALA A 202 0.17 -9.81 2.77
CA ALA A 202 1.19 -9.50 3.77
C ALA A 202 1.01 -10.34 5.03
N LYS A 203 -0.23 -10.43 5.55
CA LYS A 203 -0.56 -11.22 6.76
C LYS A 203 -0.39 -12.73 6.54
N GLU A 204 -0.77 -13.27 5.39
CA GLU A 204 -0.70 -14.71 5.10
C GLU A 204 0.74 -15.18 4.87
N THR A 205 1.61 -14.31 4.32
CA THR A 205 2.99 -14.67 3.97
C THR A 205 4.03 -14.15 4.95
N ASN A 206 3.61 -13.34 5.92
CA ASN A 206 4.49 -12.61 6.83
C ASN A 206 5.50 -11.69 6.10
N THR A 207 5.17 -11.27 4.87
CA THR A 207 6.01 -10.39 4.05
C THR A 207 5.52 -8.95 4.21
N PRO A 208 6.32 -8.02 4.76
CA PRO A 208 5.92 -6.63 4.88
C PRO A 208 5.82 -5.94 3.52
N VAL A 209 4.88 -5.01 3.42
CA VAL A 209 4.67 -4.23 2.21
C VAL A 209 4.60 -2.74 2.54
N ILE A 210 5.33 -1.92 1.78
CA ILE A 210 5.22 -0.46 1.83
C ILE A 210 4.50 0.00 0.56
N LEU A 211 3.35 0.64 0.75
CA LEU A 211 2.61 1.33 -0.31
C LEU A 211 3.00 2.80 -0.33
N ILE A 212 3.33 3.32 -1.50
CA ILE A 212 3.47 4.76 -1.72
C ILE A 212 2.15 5.27 -2.28
N GLY A 213 1.64 6.38 -1.69
CA GLY A 213 0.40 7.02 -2.11
C GLY A 213 0.54 8.53 -2.22
N HIS A 214 -0.24 9.13 -3.12
CA HIS A 214 -0.30 10.59 -3.28
C HIS A 214 -1.44 11.18 -2.45
N ILE A 215 -1.18 12.28 -1.74
CA ILE A 215 -2.15 13.05 -0.96
C ILE A 215 -2.43 14.34 -1.73
N ASN A 216 -3.70 14.72 -1.87
CA ASN A 216 -4.06 16.01 -2.44
C ASN A 216 -3.79 17.16 -1.46
N LYS A 217 -3.62 18.41 -2.01
CA LYS A 217 -3.33 19.64 -1.24
C LYS A 217 -4.32 19.99 -0.13
N GLU A 218 -5.50 19.37 -0.12
CA GLU A 218 -6.53 19.56 0.91
C GLU A 218 -6.34 18.61 2.11
N GLY A 219 -5.19 17.91 2.21
CA GLY A 219 -4.93 16.93 3.27
C GLY A 219 -5.85 15.70 3.20
N SER A 220 -6.77 15.69 2.23
CA SER A 220 -7.53 14.52 1.87
C SER A 220 -6.82 13.83 0.72
N ILE A 221 -6.24 12.69 0.98
CA ILE A 221 -5.85 11.77 -0.11
C ILE A 221 -7.14 11.53 -0.91
N ALA A 222 -7.10 11.63 -2.24
CA ALA A 222 -8.06 10.89 -3.03
C ALA A 222 -7.88 9.41 -2.67
N GLY A 223 -8.51 8.98 -1.58
CA GLY A 223 -8.42 7.63 -1.07
C GLY A 223 -7.74 7.32 0.26
N PRO A 224 -7.10 8.24 1.08
CA PRO A 224 -6.40 7.78 2.29
C PRO A 224 -7.26 7.52 3.50
N LYS A 225 -8.31 8.29 3.70
CA LYS A 225 -9.27 7.93 4.75
C LYS A 225 -9.84 6.53 4.52
N VAL A 226 -9.90 6.09 3.26
CA VAL A 226 -10.28 4.71 2.90
C VAL A 226 -9.17 3.74 3.25
N LEU A 227 -7.90 4.10 3.00
CA LEU A 227 -6.75 3.24 3.26
C LEU A 227 -6.33 3.22 4.73
N GLU A 228 -6.54 4.31 5.50
CA GLU A 228 -6.26 4.37 6.95
C GLU A 228 -6.93 3.24 7.73
N HIS A 229 -8.07 2.76 7.27
CA HIS A 229 -8.78 1.65 7.90
C HIS A 229 -8.35 0.27 7.40
N ILE A 230 -7.55 0.22 6.34
CA ILE A 230 -7.08 -1.02 5.72
C ILE A 230 -5.64 -1.32 6.15
N VAL A 231 -4.77 -0.30 6.13
CA VAL A 231 -3.34 -0.47 6.43
C VAL A 231 -3.07 -0.55 7.94
N ASP A 232 -1.97 -1.16 8.33
CA ASP A 232 -1.55 -1.24 9.75
C ASP A 232 -0.98 0.10 10.24
N THR A 233 -0.26 0.82 9.37
CA THR A 233 0.40 2.09 9.71
C THR A 233 0.29 3.07 8.56
N VAL A 234 0.03 4.34 8.86
CA VAL A 234 0.11 5.44 7.90
C VAL A 234 1.23 6.37 8.32
N LEU A 235 2.19 6.55 7.44
CA LEU A 235 3.24 7.55 7.55
C LEU A 235 2.90 8.68 6.57
N GLN A 236 2.84 9.90 7.06
CA GLN A 236 2.69 11.07 6.21
C GLN A 236 4.05 11.76 6.05
N PHE A 237 4.45 11.93 4.80
CA PHE A 237 5.68 12.62 4.47
C PHE A 237 5.35 14.08 4.21
N GLU A 238 5.73 14.94 5.15
CA GLU A 238 5.48 16.38 5.09
C GLU A 238 6.76 17.15 4.79
N GLY A 239 6.63 18.23 4.04
CA GLY A 239 7.72 19.18 3.81
C GLY A 239 7.35 20.54 4.39
N ASP A 240 8.24 21.15 5.16
CA ASP A 240 8.11 22.55 5.55
C ASP A 240 8.52 23.44 4.37
N GLN A 241 7.67 24.40 3.99
CA GLN A 241 7.95 25.35 2.91
C GLN A 241 9.04 26.36 3.29
N HIS A 242 9.33 26.52 4.58
CA HIS A 242 10.32 27.49 5.12
C HIS A 242 11.67 26.85 5.46
N TYR A 243 11.69 25.52 5.64
CA TYR A 243 12.91 24.77 5.97
C TYR A 243 13.07 23.60 5.01
N MET A 244 14.32 23.34 4.59
CA MET A 244 14.64 22.20 3.70
C MET A 244 14.53 20.82 4.41
N TYR A 245 13.70 20.70 5.44
CA TYR A 245 13.48 19.46 6.16
C TYR A 245 12.23 18.75 5.65
N ARG A 246 12.32 17.44 5.55
CA ARG A 246 11.22 16.52 5.19
C ARG A 246 11.16 15.47 6.27
N ILE A 247 10.04 15.37 6.96
CA ILE A 247 9.89 14.52 8.14
C ILE A 247 8.73 13.58 7.92
N PRO A 248 8.92 12.25 8.06
CA PRO A 248 7.80 11.33 8.15
C PRO A 248 7.13 11.47 9.52
N VAL A 249 5.82 11.66 9.53
CA VAL A 249 4.99 11.75 10.73
C VAL A 249 4.00 10.57 10.73
N SER A 250 3.92 9.86 11.84
CA SER A 250 2.92 8.79 11.99
C SER A 250 1.59 9.39 12.43
N TYR A 251 0.52 9.18 11.64
CA TYR A 251 -0.81 9.72 11.93
C TYR A 251 -1.79 8.68 12.45
N THR A 252 -1.48 7.41 12.42
CA THR A 252 -2.41 6.39 12.88
C THR A 252 -1.84 5.53 13.97
N HIS A 253 -2.77 5.17 14.83
CA HIS A 253 -2.59 4.16 15.83
C HIS A 253 -1.91 2.94 15.22
N LEU A 254 -0.73 2.62 15.73
CA LEU A 254 -0.17 1.29 15.59
C LEU A 254 -1.25 0.32 16.06
N ARG A 255 -1.99 -0.30 15.12
CA ARG A 255 -3.00 -1.31 15.44
C ARG A 255 -2.38 -2.63 15.85
N ALA A 256 -1.09 -2.68 15.91
CA ALA A 256 -0.40 -3.87 16.33
C ALA A 256 0.77 -3.49 17.23
N HIS A 257 0.79 -4.09 18.40
CA HIS A 257 1.94 -4.25 19.28
C HIS A 257 2.22 -3.09 20.25
N GLU A 258 1.21 -2.75 21.11
CA GLU A 258 1.55 -2.54 22.52
C GLU A 258 1.53 -3.88 23.26
#